data_12debb370ef85579f16129f50c09ab78
#
_entry.id   12debb370ef85579f16129f50c09ab78
#
_cell.length_a   1.000
_cell.length_b   1.000
_cell.length_c   1.000
_cell.angle_alpha   90.00
_cell.angle_beta   90.00
_cell.angle_gamma   90.00
#
_symmetry.space_group_name_H-M   'P 1'
#
loop_
_entity.id
_entity.type
_entity.pdbx_description
1 polymer ?
#
loop_
_entity_poly.entity_id
_entity_poly.type
_entity_poly.pdbx_seq_one_letter_code
_entity_poly.pdbx_strand_id
1 'polypeptide(L)'
;MAITCGTPIVNPSCTEVEVITVGLIGPQGPQGIPGPAGGAAISIVAGEDLGGHRAVVTDNGLAYYADNTNADHSNIVLGITLGAVNAGDPASVVTLGELAGLFGLIPNAPVYLSSNGVLTQTPPTTGFIQQLGTAIVSDRMLVNIQPIIQQV
;
A
#
# COMPACT_ATOMS: atom_id res chain seq x y z
N MET A 1 -39.50 -3.67 31.38
CA MET A 1 -40.34 -3.25 32.54
C MET A 1 -41.77 -3.49 32.16
N ALA A 2 -42.43 -4.46 32.74
CA ALA A 2 -43.84 -4.72 32.51
C ALA A 2 -44.66 -3.73 33.31
N ILE A 3 -45.53 -2.98 32.69
CA ILE A 3 -46.49 -2.12 33.34
C ILE A 3 -47.74 -2.96 33.56
N THR A 4 -47.95 -3.45 34.77
CA THR A 4 -49.21 -4.11 35.12
C THR A 4 -50.25 -3.06 35.42
N CYS A 5 -51.38 -3.11 34.72
CA CYS A 5 -52.56 -2.36 35.14
C CYS A 5 -53.02 -2.84 36.50
N GLY A 6 -53.14 -1.90 37.44
CA GLY A 6 -53.61 -2.21 38.77
C GLY A 6 -54.99 -2.89 38.76
N THR A 7 -55.35 -3.57 39.85
CA THR A 7 -56.48 -4.46 40.03
C THR A 7 -57.72 -4.09 39.24
N PRO A 8 -58.21 -5.02 38.51
CA PRO A 8 -59.19 -4.73 37.46
C PRO A 8 -60.59 -4.79 38.02
N ILE A 9 -61.09 -3.65 38.35
CA ILE A 9 -62.52 -3.58 38.39
C ILE A 9 -62.91 -2.75 37.22
N VAL A 10 -63.11 -3.16 36.11
CA VAL A 10 -63.76 -2.40 35.07
C VAL A 10 -62.90 -1.51 34.19
N ASN A 11 -61.85 -2.02 33.68
CA ASN A 11 -61.35 -1.39 32.44
C ASN A 11 -60.98 -2.46 31.42
N PRO A 12 -61.86 -2.80 30.49
CA PRO A 12 -61.60 -3.81 29.46
C PRO A 12 -60.59 -3.33 28.40
N SER A 13 -59.99 -2.20 28.59
CA SER A 13 -59.05 -1.61 27.62
C SER A 13 -57.60 -1.53 28.11
N CYS A 14 -57.25 -2.24 29.16
CA CYS A 14 -55.87 -2.33 29.57
C CYS A 14 -55.16 -3.39 28.73
N THR A 15 -54.56 -2.97 27.65
CA THR A 15 -53.66 -3.80 26.88
C THR A 15 -52.29 -3.80 27.56
N GLU A 16 -51.79 -4.98 27.86
CA GLU A 16 -50.43 -5.15 28.34
C GLU A 16 -49.45 -4.66 27.26
N VAL A 17 -48.74 -3.59 27.55
CA VAL A 17 -47.73 -3.10 26.64
C VAL A 17 -46.41 -3.77 27.05
N GLU A 18 -46.01 -4.79 26.30
CA GLU A 18 -44.72 -5.38 26.43
C GLU A 18 -43.68 -4.45 25.84
N VAL A 19 -42.87 -3.81 26.66
CA VAL A 19 -41.74 -3.02 26.20
C VAL A 19 -40.60 -3.98 25.87
N ILE A 20 -40.49 -4.32 24.60
CA ILE A 20 -39.30 -5.05 24.09
C ILE A 20 -38.17 -4.05 24.06
N THR A 21 -37.21 -4.18 24.98
CA THR A 21 -35.91 -3.52 24.86
C THR A 21 -35.14 -4.18 23.73
N VAL A 22 -35.23 -3.59 22.56
CA VAL A 22 -34.32 -3.97 21.46
C VAL A 22 -32.94 -3.54 21.91
N GLY A 23 -32.02 -4.52 22.14
CA GLY A 23 -30.63 -4.22 22.39
C GLY A 23 -30.09 -3.34 21.26
N LEU A 24 -29.63 -2.16 21.62
CA LEU A 24 -28.93 -1.30 20.66
C LEU A 24 -27.72 -2.05 20.13
N ILE A 25 -27.74 -2.32 18.83
CA ILE A 25 -26.55 -2.80 18.13
C ILE A 25 -25.49 -1.71 18.34
N GLY A 26 -24.34 -2.08 18.90
CA GLY A 26 -23.23 -1.14 19.07
C GLY A 26 -22.89 -0.43 17.76
N PRO A 27 -22.31 0.77 17.81
CA PRO A 27 -21.92 1.50 16.60
C PRO A 27 -20.99 0.63 15.76
N GLN A 28 -21.23 0.63 14.46
CA GLN A 28 -20.34 -0.04 13.52
C GLN A 28 -18.90 0.48 13.71
N GLY A 29 -17.94 -0.42 13.76
CA GLY A 29 -16.53 -0.03 13.83
C GLY A 29 -16.16 0.92 12.70
N PRO A 30 -15.13 1.74 12.88
CA PRO A 30 -14.66 2.65 11.84
C PRO A 30 -14.31 1.88 10.58
N GLN A 31 -14.67 2.44 9.45
CA GLN A 31 -14.33 1.88 8.14
C GLN A 31 -12.81 1.78 8.03
N GLY A 32 -12.31 0.65 7.55
CA GLY A 32 -10.89 0.48 7.24
C GLY A 32 -10.39 1.58 6.30
N ILE A 33 -9.10 1.90 6.41
CA ILE A 33 -8.44 2.86 5.54
C ILE A 33 -8.68 2.44 4.09
N PRO A 34 -9.11 3.34 3.19
CA PRO A 34 -9.19 3.03 1.77
C PRO A 34 -7.86 2.45 1.29
N GLY A 35 -7.90 1.35 0.56
CA GLY A 35 -6.71 0.81 -0.10
C GLY A 35 -6.07 1.87 -1.03
N PRO A 36 -4.79 1.73 -1.38
CA PRO A 36 -4.13 2.63 -2.30
C PRO A 36 -4.92 2.72 -3.60
N ALA A 37 -5.10 3.95 -4.09
CA ALA A 37 -5.87 4.23 -5.28
C ALA A 37 -5.22 3.54 -6.50
N GLY A 38 -5.92 2.55 -7.06
CA GLY A 38 -5.78 2.11 -8.45
C GLY A 38 -4.42 1.54 -8.87
N GLY A 39 -3.64 0.89 -8.01
CA GLY A 39 -2.38 0.24 -8.39
C GLY A 39 -2.38 -1.26 -8.10
N ALA A 40 -1.62 -2.02 -8.87
CA ALA A 40 -1.31 -3.41 -8.54
C ALA A 40 -0.22 -3.44 -7.46
N ALA A 41 -0.59 -3.80 -6.25
CA ALA A 41 0.34 -4.10 -5.18
C ALA A 41 0.32 -5.61 -4.89
N ILE A 42 1.49 -6.17 -4.66
CA ILE A 42 1.67 -7.55 -4.26
C ILE A 42 2.31 -7.63 -2.88
N SER A 43 2.09 -8.75 -2.20
CA SER A 43 2.79 -9.07 -0.95
C SER A 43 3.86 -10.12 -1.23
N ILE A 44 5.08 -9.85 -0.78
CA ILE A 44 6.22 -10.76 -0.92
C ILE A 44 7.06 -10.71 0.36
N VAL A 45 7.62 -11.85 0.76
CA VAL A 45 8.46 -11.90 1.97
C VAL A 45 9.79 -11.17 1.72
N ALA A 46 10.18 -10.30 2.65
CA ALA A 46 11.46 -9.60 2.60
C ALA A 46 12.62 -10.56 2.92
N GLY A 47 13.63 -10.60 2.05
CA GLY A 47 14.86 -11.38 2.27
C GLY A 47 15.88 -10.64 3.13
N GLU A 48 15.73 -9.34 3.26
CA GLU A 48 16.53 -8.44 4.09
C GLU A 48 15.65 -7.32 4.66
N ASP A 49 16.18 -6.52 5.57
CA ASP A 49 15.46 -5.34 6.09
C ASP A 49 15.27 -4.33 4.97
N LEU A 50 14.02 -4.10 4.57
CA LEU A 50 13.67 -3.20 3.48
C LEU A 50 13.12 -1.88 4.02
N GLY A 51 13.62 -0.78 3.52
CA GLY A 51 13.04 0.55 3.74
C GLY A 51 11.80 0.78 2.90
N GLY A 52 10.99 1.76 3.27
CA GLY A 52 9.89 2.25 2.44
C GLY A 52 10.37 3.02 1.22
N HIS A 53 9.58 3.00 0.14
CA HIS A 53 9.85 3.69 -1.12
C HIS A 53 11.19 3.29 -1.75
N ARG A 54 11.49 2.00 -1.75
CA ARG A 54 12.69 1.41 -2.34
C ARG A 54 12.32 0.41 -3.42
N ALA A 55 13.04 0.46 -4.52
CA ALA A 55 12.89 -0.53 -5.58
C ALA A 55 13.46 -1.88 -5.15
N VAL A 56 12.76 -2.94 -5.47
CA VAL A 56 13.14 -4.31 -5.10
C VAL A 56 13.12 -5.24 -6.31
N VAL A 57 13.96 -6.26 -6.24
CA VAL A 57 14.00 -7.43 -7.11
C VAL A 57 13.57 -8.65 -6.32
N THR A 58 13.31 -9.76 -7.03
CA THR A 58 13.04 -11.05 -6.39
C THR A 58 14.18 -12.02 -6.67
N ASP A 59 14.61 -12.70 -5.62
CA ASP A 59 15.48 -13.86 -5.72
C ASP A 59 14.93 -14.99 -4.84
N ASN A 60 14.78 -16.18 -5.39
CA ASN A 60 14.24 -17.37 -4.71
C ASN A 60 12.91 -17.12 -3.96
N GLY A 61 12.06 -16.21 -4.47
CA GLY A 61 10.76 -15.88 -3.87
C GLY A 61 10.83 -14.88 -2.72
N LEU A 62 11.98 -14.29 -2.46
CA LEU A 62 12.20 -13.25 -1.47
C LEU A 62 12.52 -11.91 -2.16
N ALA A 63 12.17 -10.80 -1.50
CA ALA A 63 12.45 -9.47 -1.99
C ALA A 63 13.79 -8.93 -1.43
N TYR A 64 14.60 -8.35 -2.30
CA TYR A 64 15.87 -7.69 -1.99
C TYR A 64 15.93 -6.32 -2.67
N TYR A 65 16.80 -5.44 -2.21
CA TYR A 65 16.99 -4.16 -2.88
C TYR A 65 17.46 -4.35 -4.33
N ALA A 66 16.82 -3.64 -5.23
CA ALA A 66 17.31 -3.51 -6.60
C ALA A 66 18.58 -2.65 -6.62
N ASP A 67 19.52 -3.00 -7.48
CA ASP A 67 20.77 -2.23 -7.65
C ASP A 67 21.10 -2.11 -9.13
N ASN A 68 21.22 -0.88 -9.62
CA ASN A 68 21.53 -0.60 -11.02
C ASN A 68 22.98 -0.95 -11.42
N THR A 69 23.84 -1.18 -10.44
CA THR A 69 25.24 -1.62 -10.69
C THR A 69 25.38 -3.15 -10.76
N ASN A 70 24.35 -3.88 -10.31
CA ASN A 70 24.32 -5.33 -10.42
C ASN A 70 23.60 -5.74 -11.73
N ALA A 71 24.36 -6.28 -12.68
CA ALA A 71 23.82 -6.68 -13.98
C ALA A 71 22.69 -7.74 -13.88
N ASP A 72 22.73 -8.59 -12.86
CA ASP A 72 21.71 -9.63 -12.64
C ASP A 72 20.36 -9.04 -12.25
N HIS A 73 20.32 -7.80 -11.77
CA HIS A 73 19.08 -7.09 -11.43
C HIS A 73 18.41 -6.43 -12.65
N SER A 74 19.07 -6.48 -13.81
CA SER A 74 18.54 -5.86 -15.04
C SER A 74 17.27 -6.56 -15.51
N ASN A 75 16.21 -5.78 -15.77
CA ASN A 75 14.87 -6.24 -16.21
C ASN A 75 14.11 -7.16 -15.24
N ILE A 76 14.59 -7.34 -13.99
CA ILE A 76 13.89 -8.14 -12.98
C ILE A 76 13.40 -7.31 -11.79
N VAL A 77 13.43 -5.99 -11.91
CA VAL A 77 12.84 -5.12 -10.88
C VAL A 77 11.35 -5.39 -10.77
N LEU A 78 10.92 -5.79 -9.57
CA LEU A 78 9.54 -6.17 -9.29
C LEU A 78 8.63 -4.95 -9.09
N GLY A 79 9.11 -3.98 -8.32
CA GLY A 79 8.31 -2.82 -7.92
C GLY A 79 8.99 -2.00 -6.84
N ILE A 80 8.19 -1.20 -6.16
CA ILE A 80 8.63 -0.27 -5.12
C ILE A 80 7.88 -0.57 -3.83
N THR A 81 8.59 -0.69 -2.69
CA THR A 81 8.00 -0.94 -1.38
C THR A 81 7.14 0.23 -0.91
N LEU A 82 6.00 -0.04 -0.29
CA LEU A 82 5.14 0.98 0.33
C LEU A 82 5.67 1.44 1.69
N GLY A 83 6.24 0.55 2.46
CA GLY A 83 6.72 0.83 3.83
C GLY A 83 7.94 0.01 4.17
N ALA A 84 8.55 0.34 5.31
CA ALA A 84 9.67 -0.43 5.85
C ALA A 84 9.17 -1.74 6.46
N VAL A 85 9.93 -2.83 6.26
CA VAL A 85 9.69 -4.16 6.84
C VAL A 85 11.00 -4.80 7.22
N ASN A 86 10.96 -5.69 8.22
CA ASN A 86 12.13 -6.49 8.59
C ASN A 86 12.26 -7.73 7.70
N ALA A 87 13.46 -8.28 7.65
CA ALA A 87 13.70 -9.57 7.01
C ALA A 87 12.78 -10.65 7.55
N GLY A 88 12.15 -11.43 6.66
CA GLY A 88 11.19 -12.46 7.00
C GLY A 88 9.73 -12.02 7.08
N ASP A 89 9.46 -10.72 7.13
CA ASP A 89 8.09 -10.17 7.14
C ASP A 89 7.56 -9.90 5.73
N PRO A 90 6.23 -9.88 5.54
CA PRO A 90 5.63 -9.57 4.25
C PRO A 90 5.77 -8.08 3.91
N ALA A 91 6.42 -7.78 2.80
CA ALA A 91 6.52 -6.46 2.20
C ALA A 91 5.40 -6.24 1.19
N SER A 92 4.76 -5.07 1.25
CA SER A 92 3.83 -4.61 0.19
C SER A 92 4.60 -3.86 -0.87
N VAL A 93 4.54 -4.34 -2.12
CA VAL A 93 5.29 -3.81 -3.26
C VAL A 93 4.33 -3.36 -4.36
N VAL A 94 4.40 -2.10 -4.74
CA VAL A 94 3.65 -1.55 -5.88
C VAL A 94 4.38 -1.90 -7.17
N THR A 95 3.73 -2.66 -8.02
CA THR A 95 4.28 -3.09 -9.32
C THR A 95 3.83 -2.21 -10.48
N LEU A 96 2.67 -1.59 -10.34
CA LEU A 96 2.08 -0.68 -11.33
C LEU A 96 1.10 0.26 -10.64
N GLY A 97 1.03 1.51 -11.09
CA GLY A 97 0.04 2.48 -10.62
C GLY A 97 0.62 3.56 -9.71
N GLU A 98 -0.24 4.25 -9.00
CA GLU A 98 0.15 5.41 -8.19
C GLU A 98 0.86 4.98 -6.89
N LEU A 99 2.00 5.61 -6.63
CA LEU A 99 2.75 5.53 -5.37
C LEU A 99 2.81 6.92 -4.74
N ALA A 100 2.24 7.06 -3.56
CA ALA A 100 2.23 8.30 -2.77
C ALA A 100 3.21 8.22 -1.58
N GLY A 101 3.45 9.35 -0.93
CA GLY A 101 4.30 9.45 0.26
C GLY A 101 5.77 9.67 -0.05
N LEU A 102 6.11 9.99 -1.30
CA LEU A 102 7.42 10.45 -1.72
C LEU A 102 7.60 11.94 -1.37
N PHE A 103 8.81 12.45 -1.47
CA PHE A 103 9.09 13.86 -1.20
C PHE A 103 10.08 14.44 -2.19
N GLY A 104 9.86 15.71 -2.55
CA GLY A 104 10.82 16.50 -3.34
C GLY A 104 10.95 16.07 -4.79
N LEU A 105 9.97 15.36 -5.34
CA LEU A 105 9.96 15.03 -6.75
C LEU A 105 9.67 16.27 -7.60
N ILE A 106 10.36 16.37 -8.73
CA ILE A 106 10.04 17.33 -9.79
C ILE A 106 8.90 16.74 -10.62
N PRO A 107 7.73 17.39 -10.69
CA PRO A 107 6.61 16.90 -11.47
C PRO A 107 6.95 16.68 -12.95
N ASN A 108 6.32 15.69 -13.55
CA ASN A 108 6.51 15.29 -14.95
C ASN A 108 7.93 14.82 -15.32
N ALA A 109 8.82 14.66 -14.34
CA ALA A 109 10.16 14.12 -14.57
C ALA A 109 10.19 12.60 -14.36
N PRO A 110 11.00 11.86 -15.15
CA PRO A 110 11.18 10.43 -14.96
C PRO A 110 11.87 10.12 -13.63
N VAL A 111 11.59 8.91 -13.12
CA VAL A 111 12.21 8.38 -11.90
C VAL A 111 12.95 7.10 -12.27
N TYR A 112 14.21 7.02 -11.90
CA TYR A 112 15.11 5.93 -12.24
C TYR A 112 15.54 5.14 -11.01
N LEU A 113 16.01 3.92 -11.25
CA LEU A 113 16.69 3.09 -10.26
C LEU A 113 18.12 3.58 -10.05
N SER A 114 18.52 3.70 -8.79
CA SER A 114 19.92 3.85 -8.36
C SER A 114 20.33 2.66 -7.49
N SER A 115 21.50 2.71 -6.89
CA SER A 115 22.00 1.65 -5.99
C SER A 115 21.09 1.47 -4.76
N ASN A 116 21.03 0.25 -4.24
CA ASN A 116 20.24 -0.11 -3.04
C ASN A 116 18.77 0.31 -3.08
N GLY A 117 18.14 0.18 -4.24
CA GLY A 117 16.73 0.48 -4.44
C GLY A 117 16.37 1.97 -4.36
N VAL A 118 17.34 2.86 -4.32
CA VAL A 118 17.11 4.31 -4.24
C VAL A 118 16.45 4.80 -5.52
N LEU A 119 15.41 5.63 -5.35
CA LEU A 119 14.75 6.33 -6.45
C LEU A 119 15.46 7.65 -6.72
N THR A 120 15.76 7.93 -7.98
CA THR A 120 16.41 9.18 -8.40
C THR A 120 15.77 9.75 -9.66
N GLN A 121 15.75 11.06 -9.79
CA GLN A 121 15.32 11.74 -11.03
C GLN A 121 16.50 12.14 -11.92
N THR A 122 17.72 11.90 -11.45
CA THR A 122 18.93 12.03 -12.27
C THR A 122 19.31 10.65 -12.80
N PRO A 123 19.42 10.47 -14.13
CA PRO A 123 19.85 9.19 -14.68
C PRO A 123 21.22 8.77 -14.11
N PRO A 124 21.38 7.52 -13.66
CA PRO A 124 22.67 7.03 -13.20
C PRO A 124 23.71 7.10 -14.32
N THR A 125 24.95 7.41 -13.95
CA THR A 125 26.08 7.47 -14.90
C THR A 125 26.86 6.16 -14.94
N THR A 126 26.57 5.21 -14.09
CA THR A 126 27.18 3.88 -14.00
C THR A 126 26.12 2.81 -13.90
N GLY A 127 26.42 1.61 -14.38
CA GLY A 127 25.48 0.49 -14.40
C GLY A 127 24.46 0.62 -15.53
N PHE A 128 23.30 -0.02 -15.37
CA PHE A 128 22.21 0.13 -16.32
C PHE A 128 21.27 1.27 -15.91
N ILE A 129 20.60 1.86 -16.87
CA ILE A 129 19.54 2.84 -16.64
C ILE A 129 18.20 2.13 -16.77
N GLN A 130 17.40 2.16 -15.71
CA GLN A 130 16.03 1.67 -15.72
C GLN A 130 15.09 2.72 -15.17
N GLN A 131 14.13 3.13 -15.99
CA GLN A 131 13.07 4.01 -15.55
C GLN A 131 12.01 3.20 -14.80
N LEU A 132 11.68 3.62 -13.58
CA LEU A 132 10.69 2.97 -12.73
C LEU A 132 9.31 3.61 -12.83
N GLY A 133 9.26 4.83 -13.35
CA GLY A 133 8.01 5.56 -13.51
C GLY A 133 8.23 7.04 -13.78
N THR A 134 7.18 7.82 -13.56
CA THR A 134 7.18 9.27 -13.75
C THR A 134 6.53 9.96 -12.55
N ALA A 135 7.14 11.03 -12.07
CA ALA A 135 6.57 11.86 -11.02
C ALA A 135 5.32 12.58 -11.54
N ILE A 136 4.22 12.49 -10.79
CA ILE A 136 2.96 13.21 -11.11
C ILE A 136 3.01 14.59 -10.46
N VAL A 137 3.30 14.60 -9.16
CA VAL A 137 3.46 15.78 -8.32
C VAL A 137 4.64 15.56 -7.37
N SER A 138 4.93 16.50 -6.51
CA SER A 138 6.12 16.47 -5.64
C SER A 138 6.16 15.31 -4.62
N ASP A 139 5.02 14.69 -4.34
CA ASP A 139 4.86 13.61 -3.35
C ASP A 139 4.34 12.30 -3.94
N ARG A 140 4.10 12.24 -5.26
CA ARG A 140 3.51 11.08 -5.92
C ARG A 140 4.12 10.80 -7.29
N MET A 141 4.24 9.51 -7.60
CA MET A 141 4.66 9.05 -8.93
C MET A 141 3.72 7.96 -9.45
N LEU A 142 3.68 7.83 -10.76
CA LEU A 142 3.11 6.67 -11.44
C LEU A 142 4.22 5.64 -11.64
N VAL A 143 4.09 4.50 -10.97
CA VAL A 143 4.99 3.35 -11.17
C VAL A 143 4.63 2.68 -12.49
N ASN A 144 5.60 2.62 -13.37
CA ASN A 144 5.51 1.94 -14.67
C ASN A 144 6.93 1.58 -15.10
N ILE A 145 7.37 0.39 -14.71
CA ILE A 145 8.75 -0.06 -14.92
C ILE A 145 9.00 -0.30 -16.40
N GLN A 146 9.95 0.41 -16.95
CA GLN A 146 10.34 0.31 -18.36
C GLN A 146 11.51 -0.67 -18.52
N PRO A 147 11.71 -1.23 -19.73
CA PRO A 147 12.93 -1.96 -20.05
C PRO A 147 14.18 -1.11 -19.80
N ILE A 148 15.30 -1.77 -19.53
CA ILE A 148 16.57 -1.09 -19.34
C ILE A 148 17.04 -0.40 -20.61
N ILE A 149 17.74 0.72 -20.41
CA ILE A 149 18.54 1.38 -21.44
C ILE A 149 20.00 1.02 -21.12
N GLN A 150 20.65 0.25 -21.97
CA GLN A 150 22.07 -0.03 -21.82
C GLN A 150 22.88 1.20 -22.21
N GLN A 151 23.78 1.61 -21.34
CA GLN A 151 24.81 2.59 -21.70
C GLN A 151 25.84 1.87 -22.58
N VAL A 152 26.02 2.38 -23.73
CA VAL A 152 27.06 1.90 -24.67
C VAL A 152 28.39 2.56 -24.35
#